data_5ffa53c6659050df02e20255c5e6c99b
#
_entry.id   5ffa53c6659050df02e20255c5e6c99b
#
_cell.length_a   1.000
_cell.length_b   1.000
_cell.length_c   1.000
_cell.angle_alpha   90.00
_cell.angle_beta   90.00
_cell.angle_gamma   90.00
#
_symmetry.space_group_name_H-M   'P 1'
#
loop_
_entity.id
_entity.type
_entity.pdbx_description
1 polymer ?
#
loop_
_entity_poly.entity_id
_entity_poly.type
_entity_poly.pdbx_seq_one_letter_code
_entity_poly.pdbx_strand_id
1 'polypeptide(L)'
;MIVFDASVLIAYLDANDDLHDAAETLLAAAIDDDFGANSLTLAEVLVVPARTGQIEAVQSALREIDMDELQFPSDTAVRLARLRTSTGLKMPDCCVLLAAEDHHATIASFDDRLVQAAEDRNLAVLRR
;
A
#
# COMPACT_ATOMS: atom_id res chain seq x y z
N MET A 1 -10.59 -5.43 5.05
CA MET A 1 -9.59 -4.33 4.94
C MET A 1 -8.85 -4.41 3.62
N ILE A 2 -8.53 -3.27 3.05
CA ILE A 2 -7.66 -3.13 1.89
C ILE A 2 -6.33 -2.57 2.38
N VAL A 3 -5.23 -3.27 2.10
CA VAL A 3 -3.88 -2.79 2.37
C VAL A 3 -3.30 -2.24 1.08
N PHE A 4 -2.86 -0.99 1.11
CA PHE A 4 -2.38 -0.28 -0.08
C PHE A 4 -0.87 -0.35 -0.22
N ASP A 5 -0.44 -0.60 -1.45
CA ASP A 5 0.92 -0.35 -1.92
C ASP A 5 1.05 1.14 -2.28
N ALA A 6 2.27 1.65 -2.19
CA ALA A 6 2.55 3.06 -2.51
C ALA A 6 2.16 3.44 -3.93
N SER A 7 2.26 2.53 -4.90
CA SER A 7 1.92 2.82 -6.31
C SER A 7 0.49 3.34 -6.48
N VAL A 8 -0.48 2.74 -5.77
CA VAL A 8 -1.88 3.17 -5.83
C VAL A 8 -2.08 4.51 -5.14
N LEU A 9 -1.50 4.69 -3.95
CA LEU A 9 -1.65 5.93 -3.18
C LEU A 9 -1.00 7.12 -3.88
N ILE A 10 0.20 6.93 -4.44
CA ILE A 10 0.89 7.99 -5.20
C ILE A 10 0.04 8.40 -6.40
N ALA A 11 -0.49 7.44 -7.15
CA ALA A 11 -1.36 7.72 -8.30
C ALA A 11 -2.65 8.43 -7.87
N TYR A 12 -3.23 8.03 -6.74
CA TYR A 12 -4.44 8.65 -6.21
C TYR A 12 -4.22 10.11 -5.81
N LEU A 13 -3.07 10.41 -5.21
CA LEU A 13 -2.74 11.75 -4.69
C LEU A 13 -2.20 12.70 -5.74
N ASP A 14 -1.76 12.21 -6.90
CA ASP A 14 -1.18 13.01 -7.99
C ASP A 14 -2.10 12.99 -9.21
N ALA A 15 -2.82 14.09 -9.43
CA ALA A 15 -3.76 14.22 -10.54
C ALA A 15 -3.07 14.13 -11.93
N ASN A 16 -1.74 14.31 -11.97
CA ASN A 16 -0.97 14.22 -13.22
C ASN A 16 -0.37 12.82 -13.45
N ASP A 17 -0.57 11.89 -12.52
CA ASP A 17 -0.11 10.51 -12.69
C ASP A 17 -0.96 9.78 -13.73
N ASP A 18 -0.31 9.02 -14.61
CA ASP A 18 -1.00 8.27 -15.68
C ASP A 18 -2.04 7.29 -15.14
N LEU A 19 -1.88 6.82 -13.89
CA LEU A 19 -2.77 5.87 -13.24
C LEU A 19 -3.73 6.53 -12.26
N HIS A 20 -3.83 7.86 -12.26
CA HIS A 20 -4.69 8.59 -11.32
C HIS A 20 -6.15 8.13 -11.42
N ASP A 21 -6.70 8.08 -12.61
CA ASP A 21 -8.10 7.68 -12.82
C ASP A 21 -8.34 6.24 -12.41
N ALA A 22 -7.37 5.35 -12.67
CA ALA A 22 -7.45 3.96 -12.24
C ALA A 22 -7.44 3.85 -10.71
N ALA A 23 -6.62 4.67 -10.03
CA ALA A 23 -6.57 4.71 -8.57
C ALA A 23 -7.88 5.22 -7.97
N GLU A 24 -8.43 6.30 -8.53
CA GLU A 24 -9.74 6.81 -8.08
C GLU A 24 -10.84 5.77 -8.24
N THR A 25 -10.88 5.08 -9.37
CA THR A 25 -11.85 4.01 -9.63
C THR A 25 -11.72 2.88 -8.63
N LEU A 26 -10.49 2.48 -8.33
CA LEU A 26 -10.20 1.40 -7.38
C LEU A 26 -10.67 1.77 -5.97
N LEU A 27 -10.33 2.97 -5.49
CA LEU A 27 -10.76 3.42 -4.17
C LEU A 27 -12.28 3.56 -4.08
N ALA A 28 -12.90 4.09 -5.12
CA ALA A 28 -14.36 4.24 -5.16
C ALA A 28 -15.07 2.88 -5.09
N ALA A 29 -14.55 1.88 -5.79
CA ALA A 29 -15.10 0.52 -5.78
C ALA A 29 -14.98 -0.16 -4.42
N ALA A 30 -14.01 0.24 -3.60
CA ALA A 30 -13.73 -0.32 -2.28
C ALA A 30 -14.19 0.58 -1.13
N ILE A 31 -15.08 1.53 -1.40
CA ILE A 31 -15.44 2.60 -0.44
C ILE A 31 -16.01 2.06 0.89
N ASP A 32 -16.58 0.86 0.88
CA ASP A 32 -17.16 0.26 2.08
C ASP A 32 -16.13 -0.53 2.91
N ASP A 33 -14.91 -0.66 2.42
CA ASP A 33 -13.83 -1.35 3.13
C ASP A 33 -13.01 -0.39 3.99
N ASP A 34 -12.38 -0.93 5.03
CA ASP A 34 -11.36 -0.19 5.79
C ASP A 34 -10.07 -0.13 4.98
N PHE A 35 -9.39 1.01 4.99
CA PHE A 35 -8.13 1.23 4.28
C PHE A 35 -6.97 1.30 5.26
N GLY A 36 -5.87 0.63 4.93
CA GLY A 36 -4.66 0.67 5.74
C GLY A 36 -3.40 0.60 4.88
N ALA A 37 -2.31 1.11 5.43
CA ALA A 37 -0.97 0.98 4.88
C ALA A 37 0.05 1.01 6.02
N ASN A 38 1.13 0.24 5.87
CA ASN A 38 2.18 0.25 6.88
C ASN A 38 2.97 1.57 6.87
N SER A 39 3.69 1.84 7.96
CA SER A 39 4.43 3.10 8.13
C SER A 39 5.46 3.34 7.03
N LEU A 40 6.11 2.30 6.53
CA LEU A 40 7.09 2.45 5.46
C LEU A 40 6.42 2.88 4.14
N THR A 41 5.30 2.25 3.80
CA THR A 41 4.52 2.63 2.61
C THR A 41 4.07 4.08 2.70
N LEU A 42 3.54 4.50 3.85
CA LEU A 42 3.13 5.89 4.04
C LEU A 42 4.31 6.86 3.96
N ALA A 43 5.48 6.46 4.52
CA ALA A 43 6.69 7.26 4.40
C ALA A 43 7.10 7.46 2.93
N GLU A 44 7.03 6.40 2.12
CA GLU A 44 7.31 6.51 0.68
C GLU A 44 6.36 7.48 -0.02
N VAL A 45 5.08 7.43 0.31
CA VAL A 45 4.06 8.34 -0.23
C VAL A 45 4.35 9.79 0.15
N LEU A 46 4.90 10.02 1.35
CA LEU A 46 5.16 11.35 1.89
C LEU A 46 6.50 11.96 1.49
N VAL A 47 7.39 11.21 0.83
CA VAL A 47 8.74 11.70 0.46
C VAL A 47 8.67 12.94 -0.44
N VAL A 48 7.95 12.87 -1.55
CA VAL A 48 7.82 14.03 -2.47
C VAL A 48 7.08 15.18 -1.81
N PRO A 49 5.93 14.97 -1.14
CA PRO A 49 5.28 16.06 -0.40
C PRO A 49 6.16 16.71 0.66
N ALA A 50 7.00 15.95 1.37
CA ALA A 50 7.94 16.51 2.34
C ALA A 50 8.97 17.42 1.66
N ARG A 51 9.44 17.02 0.47
CA ARG A 51 10.41 17.79 -0.30
C ARG A 51 9.83 19.08 -0.86
N THR A 52 8.53 19.08 -1.20
CA THR A 52 7.84 20.19 -1.84
C THR A 52 6.99 21.04 -0.89
N GLY A 53 7.07 20.78 0.43
CA GLY A 53 6.34 21.54 1.42
C GLY A 53 4.83 21.23 1.47
N GLN A 54 4.41 20.05 1.02
CA GLN A 54 2.99 19.70 0.93
C GLN A 54 2.59 18.51 1.79
N ILE A 55 3.40 18.19 2.80
CA ILE A 55 3.15 17.04 3.66
C ILE A 55 1.80 17.13 4.39
N GLU A 56 1.45 18.32 4.88
CA GLU A 56 0.18 18.52 5.61
C GLU A 56 -1.03 18.33 4.71
N ALA A 57 -0.96 18.79 3.45
CA ALA A 57 -2.03 18.61 2.47
C ALA A 57 -2.26 17.13 2.16
N VAL A 58 -1.18 16.36 1.98
CA VAL A 58 -1.28 14.94 1.71
C VAL A 58 -1.78 14.17 2.94
N GLN A 59 -1.30 14.51 4.14
CA GLN A 59 -1.82 13.90 5.36
C GLN A 59 -3.32 14.17 5.52
N SER A 60 -3.79 15.36 5.18
CA SER A 60 -5.20 15.69 5.20
C SER A 60 -6.00 14.82 4.22
N ALA A 61 -5.50 14.66 3.00
CA ALA A 61 -6.13 13.81 1.99
C ALA A 61 -6.22 12.35 2.44
N LEU A 62 -5.18 11.83 3.10
CA LEU A 62 -5.18 10.47 3.64
C LEU A 62 -6.20 10.32 4.78
N ARG A 63 -6.36 11.34 5.62
CA ARG A 63 -7.40 11.34 6.66
C ARG A 63 -8.81 11.37 6.08
N GLU A 64 -9.01 12.08 4.97
CA GLU A 64 -10.33 12.15 4.31
C GLU A 64 -10.82 10.78 3.81
N ILE A 65 -9.91 9.88 3.49
CA ILE A 65 -10.26 8.50 3.09
C ILE A 65 -10.13 7.51 4.25
N ASP A 66 -9.97 8.01 5.47
CA ASP A 66 -9.81 7.19 6.68
C ASP A 66 -8.68 6.16 6.57
N MET A 67 -7.53 6.57 6.03
CA MET A 67 -6.36 5.70 5.92
C MET A 67 -5.73 5.44 7.28
N ASP A 68 -5.69 4.19 7.69
CA ASP A 68 -5.03 3.78 8.94
C ASP A 68 -3.54 3.50 8.69
N GLU A 69 -2.70 4.00 9.59
CA GLU A 69 -1.30 3.60 9.63
C GLU A 69 -1.17 2.30 10.42
N LEU A 70 -0.78 1.22 9.74
CA LEU A 70 -0.69 -0.11 10.33
C LEU A 70 0.66 -0.31 11.00
N GLN A 71 0.64 -0.71 12.27
CA GLN A 71 1.85 -0.98 13.03
C GLN A 71 2.48 -2.32 12.59
N PHE A 72 3.81 -2.39 12.63
CA PHE A 72 4.51 -3.65 12.39
C PHE A 72 4.40 -4.56 13.62
N PRO A 73 4.12 -5.86 13.41
CA PRO A 73 4.08 -6.82 14.52
C PRO A 73 5.47 -7.07 15.12
N SER A 74 5.50 -7.68 16.31
CA SER A 74 6.75 -7.91 17.05
C SER A 74 7.73 -8.85 16.34
N ASP A 75 7.24 -9.77 15.49
CA ASP A 75 8.03 -10.75 14.74
C ASP A 75 8.40 -10.27 13.32
N THR A 76 8.28 -8.97 13.06
CA THR A 76 8.45 -8.37 11.73
C THR A 76 9.79 -8.71 11.09
N ALA A 77 10.90 -8.60 11.82
CA ALA A 77 12.23 -8.80 11.23
C ALA A 77 12.38 -10.20 10.63
N VAL A 78 11.98 -11.23 11.33
CA VAL A 78 12.07 -12.62 10.85
C VAL A 78 11.12 -12.84 9.68
N ARG A 79 9.90 -12.34 9.77
CA ARG A 79 8.91 -12.50 8.71
C ARG A 79 9.33 -11.79 7.42
N LEU A 80 9.88 -10.58 7.51
CA LEU A 80 10.40 -9.86 6.34
C LEU A 80 11.56 -10.58 5.69
N ALA A 81 12.50 -11.11 6.50
CA ALA A 81 13.63 -11.87 5.98
C ALA A 81 13.15 -13.09 5.18
N ARG A 82 12.17 -13.81 5.70
CA ARG A 82 11.57 -14.97 5.01
C ARG A 82 10.82 -14.56 3.74
N LEU A 83 10.06 -13.49 3.77
CA LEU A 83 9.36 -12.98 2.59
C LEU A 83 10.36 -12.56 1.51
N ARG A 84 11.42 -11.84 1.90
CA ARG A 84 12.48 -11.42 0.97
C ARG A 84 13.13 -12.60 0.26
N THR A 85 13.47 -13.65 0.99
CA THR A 85 14.13 -14.82 0.41
C THR A 85 13.20 -15.70 -0.41
N SER A 86 11.93 -15.81 -0.03
CA SER A 86 10.97 -16.66 -0.74
C SER A 86 10.37 -16.00 -1.98
N THR A 87 10.27 -14.66 -2.01
CA THR A 87 9.64 -13.94 -3.13
C THR A 87 10.63 -13.25 -4.05
N GLY A 88 11.82 -12.89 -3.54
CA GLY A 88 12.79 -12.06 -4.27
C GLY A 88 12.37 -10.59 -4.38
N LEU A 89 11.27 -10.19 -3.76
CA LEU A 89 10.79 -8.81 -3.79
C LEU A 89 11.66 -7.91 -2.94
N LYS A 90 11.67 -6.62 -3.28
CA LYS A 90 12.32 -5.59 -2.45
C LYS A 90 11.66 -5.49 -1.10
N MET A 91 12.40 -4.99 -0.11
CA MET A 91 11.90 -4.90 1.26
C MET A 91 10.60 -4.11 1.40
N PRO A 92 10.39 -2.96 0.71
CA PRO A 92 9.11 -2.25 0.78
C PRO A 92 7.92 -3.11 0.35
N ASP A 93 8.07 -3.92 -0.70
CA ASP A 93 7.01 -4.83 -1.16
C ASP A 93 6.75 -5.94 -0.15
N CYS A 94 7.80 -6.45 0.49
CA CYS A 94 7.67 -7.42 1.56
C CYS A 94 6.86 -6.86 2.73
N CYS A 95 7.01 -5.57 3.03
CA CYS A 95 6.24 -4.91 4.08
C CYS A 95 4.74 -4.86 3.74
N VAL A 96 4.38 -4.69 2.47
CA VAL A 96 2.99 -4.72 2.02
C VAL A 96 2.41 -6.13 2.19
N LEU A 97 3.16 -7.16 1.77
CA LEU A 97 2.74 -8.56 1.95
C LEU A 97 2.55 -8.89 3.43
N LEU A 98 3.49 -8.48 4.28
CA LEU A 98 3.42 -8.73 5.72
C LEU A 98 2.15 -8.10 6.31
N ALA A 99 1.87 -6.85 5.98
CA ALA A 99 0.69 -6.14 6.47
C ALA A 99 -0.60 -6.85 6.05
N ALA A 100 -0.67 -7.28 4.78
CA ALA A 100 -1.83 -7.97 4.27
C ALA A 100 -2.04 -9.32 4.95
N GLU A 101 -0.97 -10.10 5.15
CA GLU A 101 -1.05 -11.39 5.85
C GLU A 101 -1.46 -11.20 7.31
N ASP A 102 -0.89 -10.20 7.98
CA ASP A 102 -1.14 -9.93 9.40
C ASP A 102 -2.60 -9.51 9.65
N HIS A 103 -3.19 -8.77 8.74
CA HIS A 103 -4.56 -8.27 8.84
C HIS A 103 -5.58 -9.11 8.05
N HIS A 104 -5.17 -10.20 7.42
CA HIS A 104 -6.03 -10.99 6.51
C HIS A 104 -6.71 -10.11 5.48
N ALA A 105 -5.94 -9.18 4.90
CA ALA A 105 -6.46 -8.13 4.05
C ALA A 105 -6.24 -8.42 2.56
N THR A 106 -7.00 -7.69 1.73
CA THR A 106 -6.79 -7.63 0.28
C THR A 106 -5.73 -6.58 -0.02
N ILE A 107 -4.83 -6.85 -0.97
CA ILE A 107 -3.81 -5.89 -1.40
C ILE A 107 -4.32 -5.09 -2.58
N ALA A 108 -4.12 -3.77 -2.55
CA ALA A 108 -4.31 -2.90 -3.72
C ALA A 108 -2.94 -2.47 -4.24
N SER A 109 -2.61 -2.86 -5.47
CA SER A 109 -1.33 -2.53 -6.09
C SER A 109 -1.44 -2.45 -7.61
N PHE A 110 -0.62 -1.58 -8.22
CA PHE A 110 -0.39 -1.53 -9.66
C PHE A 110 0.92 -2.18 -10.07
N ASP A 111 1.68 -2.72 -9.13
CA ASP A 111 2.94 -3.40 -9.39
C ASP A 111 2.70 -4.88 -9.67
N ASP A 112 2.95 -5.32 -10.92
CA ASP A 112 2.67 -6.69 -11.35
C ASP A 112 3.45 -7.75 -10.57
N ARG A 113 4.67 -7.44 -10.14
CA ARG A 113 5.49 -8.39 -9.36
C ARG A 113 4.92 -8.60 -7.97
N LEU A 114 4.48 -7.51 -7.32
CA LEU A 114 3.85 -7.61 -6.00
C LEU A 114 2.51 -8.34 -6.11
N VAL A 115 1.70 -8.03 -7.12
CA VAL A 115 0.43 -8.70 -7.38
C VAL A 115 0.63 -10.20 -7.55
N GLN A 116 1.61 -10.61 -8.37
CA GLN A 116 1.90 -12.03 -8.60
C GLN A 116 2.33 -12.73 -7.32
N ALA A 117 3.21 -12.11 -6.54
CA ALA A 117 3.66 -12.69 -5.27
C ALA A 117 2.50 -12.84 -4.27
N ALA A 118 1.61 -11.86 -4.23
CA ALA A 118 0.41 -11.93 -3.38
C ALA A 118 -0.50 -13.08 -3.78
N GLU A 119 -0.75 -13.25 -5.08
CA GLU A 119 -1.57 -14.34 -5.60
C GLU A 119 -0.94 -15.71 -5.31
N ASP A 120 0.38 -15.84 -5.47
CA ASP A 120 1.11 -17.06 -5.16
C ASP A 120 1.00 -17.43 -3.67
N ARG A 121 0.74 -16.47 -2.82
CA ARG A 121 0.54 -16.64 -1.38
C ARG A 121 -0.93 -16.70 -0.98
N ASN A 122 -1.83 -16.82 -1.95
CA ASN A 122 -3.29 -16.91 -1.75
C ASN A 122 -3.89 -15.66 -1.09
N LEU A 123 -3.29 -14.50 -1.31
CA LEU A 123 -3.87 -13.23 -0.90
C LEU A 123 -4.78 -12.69 -2.00
N ALA A 124 -5.89 -12.09 -1.61
CA ALA A 124 -6.77 -11.39 -2.54
C ALA A 124 -6.11 -10.09 -3.01
N VAL A 125 -6.34 -9.70 -4.26
CA VAL A 125 -5.72 -8.52 -4.86
C VAL A 125 -6.77 -7.69 -5.59
N LEU A 126 -6.70 -6.37 -5.41
CA LEU A 126 -7.37 -5.39 -6.25
C LEU A 126 -6.32 -4.76 -7.18
N ARG A 127 -6.62 -4.75 -8.48
CA ARG A 127 -5.79 -4.14 -9.51
C ARG A 127 -6.70 -3.43 -10.51
N ARG A 128 -6.09 -2.60 -11.35
CA ARG A 128 -6.85 -1.92 -12.39
C ARG A 128 -7.47 -2.84 -13.44
#